data_ca5dd0a3773f975a1a875642d4a15c63
#
_entry.id   ca5dd0a3773f975a1a875642d4a15c63
#
_cell.length_a   1.000
_cell.length_b   1.000
_cell.length_c   1.000
_cell.angle_alpha   90.00
_cell.angle_beta   90.00
_cell.angle_gamma   90.00
#
_symmetry.space_group_name_H-M   'P 1'
#
loop_
_entity.id
_entity.type
_entity.pdbx_description
1 polymer ?
#
loop_
_entity_poly.entity_id
_entity_poly.type
_entity_poly.pdbx_seq_one_letter_code
_entity_poly.pdbx_strand_id
1 'polypeptide(L)'
;MSETQTLLKIAGYTDTGLRREYNQDHIGFDQELGIAVLADGMGGHKAGEIAAHMAVKFVLDKLRKFVLQENSVSITGSQLLEFVSNTISSSNAEIYSAQEAEEAYKGMGTTIVATVVIGSQIYVGHVGDSRLYLYRSRTLQRLTKDHSLVQDLIDRGFYTERE
;
A
#
# COMPACT_ATOMS: atom_id res chain seq x y z
N MET A 1 -0.26 12.99 -34.96
CA MET A 1 0.58 13.47 -33.85
C MET A 1 0.74 12.27 -32.93
N SER A 2 1.93 11.66 -32.84
CA SER A 2 2.14 10.51 -31.98
C SER A 2 2.05 10.97 -30.53
N GLU A 3 1.07 10.49 -29.79
CA GLU A 3 1.06 10.62 -28.33
C GLU A 3 2.36 10.00 -27.82
N THR A 4 3.20 10.80 -27.21
CA THR A 4 4.39 10.33 -26.50
C THR A 4 3.85 9.54 -25.32
N GLN A 5 3.75 8.24 -25.45
CA GLN A 5 3.35 7.35 -24.39
C GLN A 5 4.40 7.51 -23.28
N THR A 6 4.04 8.19 -22.20
CA THR A 6 4.94 8.38 -21.06
C THR A 6 5.20 7.00 -20.47
N LEU A 7 6.41 6.49 -20.65
CA LEU A 7 6.79 5.17 -20.14
C LEU A 7 6.87 5.24 -18.61
N LEU A 8 5.91 4.62 -17.92
CA LEU A 8 5.97 4.46 -16.47
C LEU A 8 7.12 3.52 -16.12
N LYS A 9 7.94 3.93 -15.16
CA LYS A 9 8.99 3.09 -14.56
C LYS A 9 8.71 2.95 -13.08
N ILE A 10 8.72 1.71 -12.60
CA ILE A 10 8.56 1.39 -11.19
C ILE A 10 9.83 0.71 -10.70
N ALA A 11 10.34 1.14 -9.55
CA ALA A 11 11.44 0.49 -8.87
C ALA A 11 11.11 0.36 -7.38
N GLY A 12 11.48 -0.74 -6.76
CA GLY A 12 11.30 -0.99 -5.34
C GLY A 12 12.60 -1.44 -4.71
N TYR A 13 12.80 -1.04 -3.46
CA TYR A 13 13.92 -1.47 -2.64
C TYR A 13 13.46 -1.66 -1.19
N THR A 14 13.94 -2.70 -0.54
CA THR A 14 13.72 -2.94 0.89
C THR A 14 14.99 -3.51 1.50
N ASP A 15 15.23 -3.23 2.75
CA ASP A 15 16.44 -3.65 3.47
C ASP A 15 16.12 -3.84 4.96
N THR A 16 16.69 -4.86 5.57
CA THR A 16 16.49 -5.20 6.99
C THR A 16 17.02 -4.11 7.93
N GLY A 17 17.99 -3.32 7.46
CA GLY A 17 18.72 -2.35 8.28
C GLY A 17 19.72 -3.02 9.22
N LEU A 18 20.30 -2.20 10.12
CA LEU A 18 21.42 -2.61 10.96
C LEU A 18 21.02 -3.21 12.33
N ARG A 19 19.75 -3.19 12.68
CA ARG A 19 19.28 -3.52 14.04
C ARG A 19 18.25 -4.65 14.09
N ARG A 20 17.57 -4.91 12.99
CA ARG A 20 16.54 -5.96 12.92
C ARG A 20 17.15 -7.27 12.45
N GLU A 21 16.64 -8.38 12.92
CA GLU A 21 17.06 -9.71 12.48
C GLU A 21 16.36 -10.10 11.18
N TYR A 22 15.11 -9.67 11.03
CA TYR A 22 14.26 -9.98 9.87
C TYR A 22 13.73 -8.69 9.24
N ASN A 23 13.65 -8.69 7.92
CA ASN A 23 12.93 -7.68 7.17
C ASN A 23 11.45 -8.04 7.18
N GLN A 24 10.61 -7.17 7.72
CA GLN A 24 9.16 -7.36 7.78
C GLN A 24 8.41 -6.55 6.73
N ASP A 25 9.14 -5.77 5.92
CA ASP A 25 8.54 -5.06 4.79
C ASP A 25 8.36 -5.97 3.59
N HIS A 26 7.34 -5.71 2.80
CA HIS A 26 7.14 -6.34 1.51
C HIS A 26 6.72 -5.33 0.45
N ILE A 27 7.23 -5.52 -0.78
CA ILE A 27 6.93 -4.68 -1.94
C ILE A 27 6.55 -5.57 -3.09
N GLY A 28 5.50 -5.19 -3.81
CA GLY A 28 5.11 -5.83 -5.06
C GLY A 28 4.63 -4.80 -6.08
N PHE A 29 4.90 -5.02 -7.35
CA PHE A 29 4.44 -4.11 -8.40
C PHE A 29 4.20 -4.83 -9.72
N ASP A 30 3.43 -4.19 -10.57
CA ASP A 30 3.23 -4.54 -11.97
C ASP A 30 3.40 -3.28 -12.80
N GLN A 31 4.53 -3.19 -13.49
CA GLN A 31 4.90 -2.01 -14.25
C GLN A 31 4.00 -1.79 -15.47
N GLU A 32 3.56 -2.88 -16.11
CA GLU A 32 2.71 -2.80 -17.31
C GLU A 32 1.32 -2.28 -16.98
N LEU A 33 0.78 -2.69 -15.83
CA LEU A 33 -0.53 -2.26 -15.33
C LEU A 33 -0.47 -1.01 -14.44
N GLY A 34 0.74 -0.49 -14.16
CA GLY A 34 0.92 0.70 -13.34
C GLY A 34 0.54 0.51 -11.87
N ILE A 35 0.71 -0.70 -11.34
CA ILE A 35 0.32 -1.05 -9.96
C ILE A 35 1.56 -1.15 -9.09
N ALA A 36 1.53 -0.54 -7.90
CA ALA A 36 2.54 -0.77 -6.87
C ALA A 36 1.89 -0.87 -5.49
N VAL A 37 2.39 -1.80 -4.69
CA VAL A 37 1.90 -2.08 -3.33
C VAL A 37 3.10 -2.23 -2.40
N LEU A 38 3.03 -1.59 -1.24
CA LEU A 38 4.01 -1.68 -0.17
C LEU A 38 3.27 -1.99 1.14
N ALA A 39 3.89 -2.81 1.97
CA ALA A 39 3.41 -3.16 3.30
C ALA A 39 4.59 -3.23 4.28
N ASP A 40 4.42 -2.64 5.47
CA ASP A 40 5.35 -2.71 6.62
C ASP A 40 4.69 -3.58 7.69
N GLY A 41 5.26 -4.75 7.89
CA GLY A 41 4.71 -5.77 8.78
C GLY A 41 5.09 -5.54 10.23
N MET A 42 4.13 -5.79 11.12
CA MET A 42 4.33 -5.78 12.56
C MET A 42 3.91 -7.10 13.18
N GLY A 43 4.63 -7.53 14.19
CA GLY A 43 4.37 -8.77 14.92
C GLY A 43 5.63 -9.38 15.52
N GLY A 44 5.46 -10.33 16.44
CA GLY A 44 6.56 -11.07 17.02
C GLY A 44 7.24 -11.99 15.99
N HIS A 45 8.58 -12.14 16.07
CA HIS A 45 9.37 -13.02 15.19
C HIS A 45 9.11 -12.73 13.69
N LYS A 46 8.63 -13.72 12.93
CA LYS A 46 8.37 -13.63 11.49
C LYS A 46 6.91 -13.28 11.14
N ALA A 47 6.06 -13.05 12.13
CA ALA A 47 4.63 -12.86 11.89
C ALA A 47 4.35 -11.58 11.06
N GLY A 48 5.10 -10.50 11.29
CA GLY A 48 4.98 -9.28 10.49
C GLY A 48 5.36 -9.48 9.01
N GLU A 49 6.45 -10.23 8.74
CA GLU A 49 6.86 -10.59 7.38
C GLU A 49 5.74 -11.35 6.65
N ILE A 50 5.09 -12.29 7.33
CA ILE A 50 3.98 -13.07 6.76
C ILE A 50 2.79 -12.16 6.46
N ALA A 51 2.41 -11.29 7.39
CA ALA A 51 1.29 -10.36 7.19
C ALA A 51 1.55 -9.42 6.01
N ALA A 52 2.75 -8.82 5.92
CA ALA A 52 3.13 -7.93 4.82
C ALA A 52 3.13 -8.67 3.47
N HIS A 53 3.69 -9.88 3.42
CA HIS A 53 3.68 -10.70 2.21
C HIS A 53 2.25 -11.05 1.76
N MET A 54 1.39 -11.50 2.70
CA MET A 54 -0.02 -11.81 2.42
C MET A 54 -0.76 -10.60 1.87
N ALA A 55 -0.60 -9.42 2.50
CA ALA A 55 -1.25 -8.19 2.09
C ALA A 55 -0.83 -7.79 0.66
N VAL A 56 0.47 -7.69 0.40
CA VAL A 56 0.98 -7.30 -0.91
C VAL A 56 0.52 -8.27 -1.99
N LYS A 57 0.67 -9.58 -1.76
CA LYS A 57 0.26 -10.59 -2.73
C LYS A 57 -1.24 -10.50 -3.04
N PHE A 58 -2.07 -10.47 -1.99
CA PHE A 58 -3.53 -10.42 -2.15
C PHE A 58 -3.97 -9.18 -2.93
N VAL A 59 -3.51 -8.00 -2.51
CA VAL A 59 -3.91 -6.74 -3.11
C VAL A 59 -3.41 -6.64 -4.55
N LEU A 60 -2.15 -6.99 -4.81
CA LEU A 60 -1.58 -6.96 -6.14
C LEU A 60 -2.32 -7.89 -7.12
N ASP A 61 -2.61 -9.13 -6.70
CA ASP A 61 -3.32 -10.10 -7.53
C ASP A 61 -4.77 -9.67 -7.84
N LYS A 62 -5.45 -9.06 -6.87
CA LYS A 62 -6.82 -8.54 -7.07
C LYS A 62 -6.84 -7.33 -8.00
N LEU A 63 -5.92 -6.38 -7.81
CA LEU A 63 -5.82 -5.19 -8.65
C LEU A 63 -5.45 -5.56 -10.10
N ARG A 64 -4.51 -6.49 -10.30
CA ARG A 64 -4.18 -7.01 -11.64
C ARG A 64 -5.41 -7.56 -12.35
N LYS A 65 -6.14 -8.43 -11.69
CA LYS A 65 -7.35 -9.03 -12.26
C LYS A 65 -8.39 -7.99 -12.63
N PHE A 66 -8.63 -7.02 -11.76
CA PHE A 66 -9.58 -5.95 -11.99
C PHE A 66 -9.20 -5.09 -13.19
N VAL A 67 -7.95 -4.61 -13.24
CA VAL A 67 -7.46 -3.74 -14.35
C VAL A 67 -7.47 -4.49 -15.69
N LEU A 68 -7.15 -5.78 -15.70
CA LEU A 68 -7.18 -6.59 -16.92
C LEU A 68 -8.61 -6.92 -17.41
N GLN A 69 -9.55 -7.16 -16.49
CA GLN A 69 -10.93 -7.52 -16.83
C GLN A 69 -11.74 -6.34 -17.37
N GLU A 70 -11.57 -5.17 -16.76
CA GLU A 70 -12.41 -4.01 -17.06
C GLU A 70 -11.93 -3.20 -18.28
N ASN A 71 -10.86 -3.58 -18.96
CA ASN A 71 -10.19 -2.72 -19.95
C ASN A 71 -9.93 -1.32 -19.39
N SER A 72 -8.71 -0.98 -19.09
CA SER A 72 -8.30 0.26 -18.36
C SER A 72 -8.90 1.59 -18.91
N VAL A 73 -9.50 1.57 -20.09
CA VAL A 73 -10.16 2.73 -20.74
C VAL A 73 -11.58 2.97 -20.20
N SER A 74 -12.25 1.96 -19.64
CA SER A 74 -13.64 2.06 -19.16
C SER A 74 -13.78 2.23 -17.65
N ILE A 75 -12.69 2.06 -16.89
CA ILE A 75 -12.70 2.19 -15.43
C ILE A 75 -12.85 3.66 -15.04
N THR A 76 -13.94 3.97 -14.33
CA THR A 76 -14.06 5.30 -13.70
C THR A 76 -13.20 5.39 -12.44
N GLY A 77 -12.71 6.59 -12.10
CA GLY A 77 -11.89 6.79 -10.90
C GLY A 77 -12.61 6.36 -9.61
N SER A 78 -13.94 6.58 -9.52
CA SER A 78 -14.73 6.14 -8.36
C SER A 78 -14.81 4.63 -8.23
N GLN A 79 -15.02 3.91 -9.33
CA GLN A 79 -15.02 2.43 -9.33
C GLN A 79 -13.67 1.87 -8.90
N LEU A 80 -12.57 2.46 -9.37
CA LEU A 80 -11.23 2.01 -8.98
C LEU A 80 -10.94 2.28 -7.50
N LEU A 81 -11.29 3.46 -6.98
CA LEU A 81 -11.10 3.79 -5.57
C LEU A 81 -11.94 2.88 -4.66
N GLU A 82 -13.17 2.61 -5.03
CA GLU A 82 -14.04 1.66 -4.31
C GLU A 82 -13.44 0.25 -4.33
N PHE A 83 -12.95 -0.20 -5.50
CA PHE A 83 -12.32 -1.51 -5.61
C PHE A 83 -11.03 -1.61 -4.77
N VAL A 84 -10.18 -0.58 -4.78
CA VAL A 84 -8.97 -0.52 -3.95
C VAL A 84 -9.34 -0.61 -2.47
N SER A 85 -10.33 0.18 -2.02
CA SER A 85 -10.80 0.18 -0.63
C SER A 85 -11.32 -1.20 -0.19
N ASN A 86 -12.19 -1.80 -1.00
CA ASN A 86 -12.75 -3.13 -0.72
C ASN A 86 -11.67 -4.21 -0.74
N THR A 87 -10.68 -4.09 -1.61
CA THR A 87 -9.56 -5.03 -1.69
C THR A 87 -8.69 -4.96 -0.45
N ILE A 88 -8.37 -3.77 0.05
CA ILE A 88 -7.62 -3.59 1.30
C ILE A 88 -8.40 -4.18 2.49
N SER A 89 -9.70 -3.92 2.57
CA SER A 89 -10.56 -4.48 3.63
C SER A 89 -10.62 -6.01 3.58
N SER A 90 -10.69 -6.58 2.38
CA SER A 90 -10.66 -8.05 2.19
C SER A 90 -9.32 -8.65 2.57
N SER A 91 -8.20 -7.95 2.26
CA SER A 91 -6.87 -8.37 2.68
C SER A 91 -6.74 -8.42 4.20
N ASN A 92 -7.32 -7.46 4.91
CA ASN A 92 -7.36 -7.47 6.38
C ASN A 92 -8.13 -8.70 6.92
N ALA A 93 -9.25 -9.05 6.30
CA ALA A 93 -10.02 -10.23 6.70
C ALA A 93 -9.23 -11.54 6.50
N GLU A 94 -8.46 -11.66 5.40
CA GLU A 94 -7.58 -12.82 5.17
C GLU A 94 -6.48 -12.93 6.22
N ILE A 95 -5.83 -11.81 6.56
CA ILE A 95 -4.78 -11.77 7.59
C ILE A 95 -5.37 -12.15 8.96
N TYR A 96 -6.54 -11.60 9.29
CA TYR A 96 -7.23 -11.93 10.54
C TYR A 96 -7.59 -13.42 10.61
N SER A 97 -8.12 -13.99 9.53
CA SER A 97 -8.44 -15.42 9.46
C SER A 97 -7.21 -16.31 9.65
N ALA A 98 -6.07 -15.90 9.09
CA ALA A 98 -4.81 -16.61 9.27
C ALA A 98 -4.31 -16.59 10.73
N GLN A 99 -4.50 -15.47 11.45
CA GLN A 99 -4.17 -15.37 12.89
C GLN A 99 -5.02 -16.32 13.74
N GLU A 100 -6.30 -16.47 13.43
CA GLU A 100 -7.19 -17.37 14.16
C GLU A 100 -6.88 -18.85 13.89
N ALA A 101 -6.33 -19.15 12.71
CA ALA A 101 -5.99 -20.51 12.32
C ALA A 101 -4.65 -21.01 12.88
N GLU A 102 -3.72 -20.12 13.17
CA GLU A 102 -2.33 -20.44 13.52
C GLU A 102 -1.84 -19.59 14.70
N GLU A 103 -1.58 -20.21 15.85
CA GLU A 103 -1.10 -19.51 17.05
C GLU A 103 0.24 -18.75 16.79
N ALA A 104 1.08 -19.26 15.89
CA ALA A 104 2.34 -18.60 15.51
C ALA A 104 2.13 -17.26 14.80
N TYR A 105 0.94 -16.98 14.28
CA TYR A 105 0.60 -15.73 13.60
C TYR A 105 -0.15 -14.72 14.48
N LYS A 106 -0.37 -15.06 15.73
CA LYS A 106 -1.10 -14.21 16.67
C LYS A 106 -0.46 -12.84 16.83
N GLY A 107 -1.30 -11.80 16.67
CA GLY A 107 -0.87 -10.41 16.75
C GLY A 107 -0.09 -9.92 15.53
N MET A 108 -0.05 -10.68 14.42
CA MET A 108 0.51 -10.16 13.18
C MET A 108 -0.39 -9.07 12.59
N GLY A 109 0.22 -8.09 11.97
CA GLY A 109 -0.47 -7.03 11.25
C GLY A 109 0.47 -6.38 10.24
N THR A 110 -0.05 -5.50 9.45
CA THR A 110 0.76 -4.76 8.50
C THR A 110 0.08 -3.46 8.11
N THR A 111 0.88 -2.46 7.76
CA THR A 111 0.42 -1.31 6.99
C THR A 111 0.17 -1.74 5.55
N ILE A 112 -0.46 -0.89 4.76
CA ILE A 112 -0.51 -1.03 3.32
C ILE A 112 -0.60 0.33 2.64
N VAL A 113 0.14 0.50 1.55
CA VAL A 113 -0.02 1.57 0.57
C VAL A 113 -0.13 0.92 -0.80
N ALA A 114 -1.28 1.08 -1.45
CA ALA A 114 -1.54 0.57 -2.79
C ALA A 114 -1.77 1.73 -3.75
N THR A 115 -1.14 1.67 -4.91
CA THR A 115 -1.28 2.68 -5.97
C THR A 115 -1.60 2.04 -7.29
N VAL A 116 -2.47 2.70 -8.08
CA VAL A 116 -2.74 2.36 -9.47
C VAL A 116 -2.62 3.61 -10.32
N VAL A 117 -1.81 3.56 -11.37
CA VAL A 117 -1.61 4.67 -12.31
C VAL A 117 -2.36 4.36 -13.61
N ILE A 118 -3.32 5.21 -13.96
CA ILE A 118 -4.06 5.12 -15.23
C ILE A 118 -3.96 6.47 -15.93
N GLY A 119 -3.34 6.49 -17.11
CA GLY A 119 -3.08 7.73 -17.84
C GLY A 119 -2.22 8.69 -17.03
N SER A 120 -2.73 9.87 -16.72
CA SER A 120 -2.04 10.90 -15.91
C SER A 120 -2.50 10.95 -14.45
N GLN A 121 -3.31 10.00 -14.01
CA GLN A 121 -3.88 9.96 -12.67
C GLN A 121 -3.28 8.83 -11.84
N ILE A 122 -3.08 9.07 -10.55
CA ILE A 122 -2.71 8.07 -9.56
C ILE A 122 -3.86 7.90 -8.57
N TYR A 123 -4.25 6.66 -8.36
CA TYR A 123 -5.27 6.28 -7.37
C TYR A 123 -4.55 5.60 -6.21
N VAL A 124 -4.93 5.99 -5.00
CA VAL A 124 -4.21 5.60 -3.79
C VAL A 124 -5.19 5.08 -2.75
N GLY A 125 -4.87 3.92 -2.17
CA GLY A 125 -5.48 3.42 -0.95
C GLY A 125 -4.40 3.12 0.07
N HIS A 126 -4.62 3.45 1.35
CA HIS A 126 -3.66 3.14 2.40
C HIS A 126 -4.32 2.86 3.75
N VAL A 127 -3.61 2.10 4.58
CA VAL A 127 -3.90 1.88 6.00
C VAL A 127 -2.57 1.84 6.75
N GLY A 128 -2.50 2.55 7.88
CA GLY A 128 -1.31 2.63 8.72
C GLY A 128 -0.54 3.94 8.53
N ASP A 129 0.73 3.93 8.89
CA ASP A 129 1.64 5.06 8.91
C ASP A 129 2.74 4.99 7.83
N SER A 130 2.69 4.01 6.95
CA SER A 130 3.47 4.01 5.70
C SER A 130 2.97 5.12 4.78
N ARG A 131 3.91 5.82 4.12
CA ARG A 131 3.61 7.09 3.47
C ARG A 131 3.86 7.07 1.98
N LEU A 132 3.02 7.80 1.26
CA LEU A 132 3.19 8.12 -0.16
C LEU A 132 3.50 9.60 -0.34
N TYR A 133 4.50 9.89 -1.16
CA TYR A 133 4.89 11.25 -1.53
C TYR A 133 4.85 11.44 -3.03
N LEU A 134 4.39 12.61 -3.45
CA LEU A 134 4.49 13.10 -4.83
C LEU A 134 5.62 14.12 -4.91
N TYR A 135 6.61 13.87 -5.76
CA TYR A 135 7.60 14.88 -6.13
C TYR A 135 7.33 15.39 -7.53
N ARG A 136 6.91 16.65 -7.64
CA ARG A 136 6.61 17.31 -8.90
C ARG A 136 6.97 18.78 -8.81
N SER A 137 7.53 19.35 -9.90
CA SER A 137 7.90 20.77 -9.96
C SER A 137 8.81 21.20 -8.80
N ARG A 138 9.78 20.37 -8.43
CA ARG A 138 10.73 20.58 -7.30
C ARG A 138 10.07 20.68 -5.93
N THR A 139 8.85 20.21 -5.80
CA THR A 139 8.11 20.18 -4.53
C THR A 139 7.77 18.76 -4.16
N LEU A 140 8.05 18.39 -2.90
CA LEU A 140 7.65 17.12 -2.30
C LEU A 140 6.38 17.33 -1.49
N GLN A 141 5.34 16.57 -1.80
CA GLN A 141 4.05 16.62 -1.11
C GLN A 141 3.70 15.24 -0.58
N ARG A 142 3.35 15.12 0.70
CA ARG A 142 2.79 13.91 1.28
C ARG A 142 1.33 13.77 0.84
N LEU A 143 0.96 12.60 0.30
CA LEU A 143 -0.38 12.31 -0.19
C LEU A 143 -1.20 11.46 0.80
N THR A 144 -0.54 10.76 1.72
CA THR A 144 -1.18 9.94 2.75
C THR A 144 -1.16 10.65 4.09
N LYS A 145 -2.14 10.34 4.95
CA LYS A 145 -2.22 10.78 6.32
C LYS A 145 -2.04 9.57 7.23
N ASP A 146 -1.12 9.67 8.20
CA ASP A 146 -0.83 8.54 9.07
C ASP A 146 -2.05 8.13 9.90
N HIS A 147 -2.33 6.86 9.95
CA HIS A 147 -3.28 6.29 10.92
C HIS A 147 -2.52 5.92 12.19
N SER A 148 -2.22 6.92 13.00
CA SER A 148 -1.49 6.77 14.26
C SER A 148 -2.12 7.63 15.37
N LEU A 149 -1.90 7.23 16.60
CA LEU A 149 -2.35 8.01 17.76
C LEU A 149 -1.77 9.43 17.75
N VAL A 150 -0.50 9.57 17.34
CA VAL A 150 0.17 10.88 17.25
C VAL A 150 -0.54 11.78 16.26
N GLN A 151 -0.89 11.24 15.08
CA GLN A 151 -1.61 12.00 14.07
C GLN A 151 -3.02 12.39 14.55
N ASP A 152 -3.74 11.51 15.25
CA ASP A 152 -5.05 11.83 15.85
C ASP A 152 -4.94 12.97 16.87
N LEU A 153 -3.89 12.98 17.70
CA LEU A 153 -3.63 14.05 18.67
C LEU A 153 -3.28 15.39 17.99
N ILE A 154 -2.53 15.35 16.87
CA ILE A 154 -2.25 16.54 16.06
C ILE A 154 -3.55 17.09 15.47
N ASP A 155 -4.38 16.22 14.90
CA ASP A 155 -5.65 16.59 14.29
C ASP A 155 -6.63 17.23 15.29
N ARG A 156 -6.59 16.77 16.53
CA ARG A 156 -7.38 17.34 17.65
C ARG A 156 -6.75 18.59 18.26
N GLY A 157 -5.57 19.02 17.78
CA GLY A 157 -4.89 20.23 18.24
C GLY A 157 -4.15 20.09 19.57
N PHE A 158 -3.87 18.85 20.03
CA PHE A 158 -3.07 18.61 21.24
C PHE A 158 -1.57 18.77 21.01
N TYR A 159 -1.12 18.53 19.75
CA TYR A 159 0.27 18.66 19.34
C TYR A 159 0.35 19.36 17.98
N THR A 160 1.52 19.88 17.64
CA THR A 160 1.83 20.38 16.29
C THR A 160 2.73 19.39 15.55
N GLU A 161 2.80 19.46 14.21
CA GLU A 161 3.71 18.61 13.42
C GLU A 161 5.20 18.79 13.77
N ARG A 162 5.55 19.79 14.55
CA ARG A 162 6.93 20.09 14.98
C ARG A 162 7.27 19.58 16.37
N GLU A 163 6.30 19.18 17.13
CA GLU A 163 6.45 18.58 18.46
C GLU A 163 6.44 17.06 18.38
#